data_57ae35b3f8dc2d063cc88cf89de83721
#
_entry.id   57ae35b3f8dc2d063cc88cf89de83721
#
_cell.length_a   1.000
_cell.length_b   1.000
_cell.length_c   1.000
_cell.angle_alpha   90.00
_cell.angle_beta   90.00
_cell.angle_gamma   90.00
#
_symmetry.space_group_name_H-M   'P 1'
#
loop_
_entity.id
_entity.type
_entity.pdbx_description
1 polymer ?
#
loop_
_entity_poly.entity_id
_entity_poly.type
_entity_poly.pdbx_seq_one_letter_code
_entity_poly.pdbx_strand_id
1 'polypeptide(L)'
;MTVRASPPPPAPVPTSSMNAASSSFVTEKALLANRSIDDDLTTDSASTSEPPPYSSPSNSSETSVSHDSQGIHGIHNYTGLPKLDYKLYSPPNFTLSPDCTTLSSKAEYLTASASALIGLVRSQASIPPKPLIHIKGNRGRTIDFDFKMNLMGLLVADDMGKRLDYIRCVAPGEVAFRGGAKPDVLPEVGDRELDEWCRRFIEDPAPIKSFALERVVANLDTLYIEGQIRSLIASTQYKGQINISFPVTHAKVKVKSAEKPSKLYMGMKNLFTSKHKYEVVQSVWPFATARNGEEGRRCMVQSEEVWWREWRDSIKYAMAQKRQNGAYVTNEDKLEALMEGKGKGVASIDWGGTGPELEEHVV
;
A
#
# COMPACT_ATOMS: atom_id res chain seq x y z
N MET A 1 11.60 62.91 22.69
CA MET A 1 10.39 62.09 22.66
C MET A 1 10.00 61.90 21.21
N THR A 2 10.33 60.77 20.65
CA THR A 2 10.07 60.45 19.23
C THR A 2 8.92 59.43 19.19
N VAL A 3 7.78 59.86 18.68
CA VAL A 3 6.56 59.05 18.55
C VAL A 3 6.76 58.11 17.36
N ARG A 4 6.72 56.81 17.61
CA ARG A 4 6.79 55.76 16.59
C ARG A 4 5.38 55.48 16.06
N ALA A 5 5.17 55.76 14.76
CA ALA A 5 3.93 55.48 14.05
C ALA A 5 3.72 53.97 13.85
N SER A 6 2.51 53.49 14.09
CA SER A 6 2.09 52.11 13.87
C SER A 6 1.90 51.81 12.37
N PRO A 7 2.18 50.58 11.92
CA PRO A 7 1.98 50.22 10.51
C PRO A 7 0.48 50.09 10.17
N PRO A 8 0.11 50.33 8.88
CA PRO A 8 -1.26 50.22 8.40
C PRO A 8 -1.74 48.77 8.33
N PRO A 9 -3.08 48.52 8.40
CA PRO A 9 -3.64 47.21 8.32
C PRO A 9 -3.54 46.61 6.89
N PRO A 10 -3.49 45.28 6.76
CA PRO A 10 -3.40 44.62 5.46
C PRO A 10 -4.71 44.74 4.66
N ALA A 11 -4.58 44.87 3.35
CA ALA A 11 -5.68 45.00 2.40
C ALA A 11 -6.50 43.69 2.30
N PRO A 12 -7.83 43.77 2.02
CA PRO A 12 -8.70 42.61 1.90
C PRO A 12 -8.39 41.80 0.63
N VAL A 13 -8.36 40.49 0.81
CA VAL A 13 -8.17 39.51 -0.26
C VAL A 13 -9.46 39.41 -1.10
N PRO A 14 -9.43 39.42 -2.43
CA PRO A 14 -10.63 39.26 -3.24
C PRO A 14 -11.14 37.81 -3.17
N THR A 15 -12.38 37.64 -2.75
CA THR A 15 -13.14 36.41 -2.84
C THR A 15 -13.49 36.13 -4.30
N SER A 16 -12.82 35.18 -4.92
CA SER A 16 -13.18 34.65 -6.23
C SER A 16 -14.34 33.67 -6.08
N SER A 17 -15.50 34.03 -6.60
CA SER A 17 -16.66 33.17 -6.74
C SER A 17 -16.35 32.10 -7.80
N MET A 18 -16.24 30.85 -7.37
CA MET A 18 -16.19 29.71 -8.28
C MET A 18 -17.61 29.33 -8.71
N ASN A 19 -17.91 29.59 -9.97
CA ASN A 19 -19.04 29.00 -10.68
C ASN A 19 -18.86 27.49 -10.76
N ALA A 20 -19.84 26.75 -10.28
CA ALA A 20 -19.98 25.32 -10.45
C ALA A 20 -20.27 25.01 -11.92
N ALA A 21 -19.30 24.42 -12.60
CA ALA A 21 -19.52 23.78 -13.88
C ALA A 21 -19.82 22.30 -13.61
N SER A 22 -21.06 21.90 -13.81
CA SER A 22 -21.53 20.52 -13.83
C SER A 22 -20.87 19.77 -14.98
N SER A 23 -19.96 18.88 -14.68
CA SER A 23 -19.41 17.92 -15.65
C SER A 23 -20.21 16.61 -15.52
N SER A 24 -21.10 16.40 -16.49
CA SER A 24 -21.82 15.17 -16.72
C SER A 24 -20.85 14.08 -17.19
N PHE A 25 -20.63 13.05 -16.37
CA PHE A 25 -19.94 11.83 -16.80
C PHE A 25 -20.86 11.00 -17.69
N VAL A 26 -20.52 10.94 -18.95
CA VAL A 26 -21.11 10.00 -19.92
C VAL A 26 -20.49 8.62 -19.65
N THR A 27 -21.34 7.69 -19.25
CA THR A 27 -20.98 6.29 -19.08
C THR A 27 -21.04 5.63 -20.47
N GLU A 28 -19.90 5.44 -21.08
CA GLU A 28 -19.79 4.69 -22.33
C GLU A 28 -19.69 3.20 -22.03
N LYS A 29 -20.80 2.53 -22.19
CA LYS A 29 -20.96 1.09 -22.06
C LYS A 29 -20.58 0.47 -23.40
N ALA A 30 -19.36 -0.04 -23.53
CA ALA A 30 -18.93 -0.76 -24.72
C ALA A 30 -19.68 -2.09 -24.84
N LEU A 31 -20.57 -2.17 -25.80
CA LEU A 31 -21.19 -3.38 -26.33
C LEU A 31 -20.16 -4.23 -27.06
N LEU A 32 -19.83 -5.39 -26.52
CA LEU A 32 -19.19 -6.45 -27.29
C LEU A 32 -20.27 -7.18 -28.08
N ALA A 33 -20.33 -6.86 -29.39
CA ALA A 33 -21.13 -7.56 -30.34
C ALA A 33 -20.54 -8.93 -30.67
N ASN A 34 -21.39 -9.96 -30.57
CA ASN A 34 -21.19 -11.27 -31.16
C ASN A 34 -20.87 -11.16 -32.65
N ARG A 35 -19.86 -11.85 -33.09
CA ARG A 35 -19.68 -12.24 -34.49
C ARG A 35 -19.39 -13.73 -34.53
N SER A 36 -20.43 -14.48 -34.88
CA SER A 36 -20.32 -15.82 -35.44
C SER A 36 -19.81 -15.71 -36.86
N ILE A 37 -18.84 -16.49 -37.21
CA ILE A 37 -18.50 -16.84 -38.61
C ILE A 37 -18.39 -18.35 -38.63
N ASP A 38 -19.38 -18.97 -39.28
CA ASP A 38 -19.30 -20.30 -39.83
C ASP A 38 -18.45 -20.27 -41.09
N ASP A 39 -17.73 -21.32 -41.36
CA ASP A 39 -17.46 -22.06 -42.57
C ASP A 39 -16.06 -22.65 -42.54
N ASP A 40 -15.96 -23.92 -42.36
CA ASP A 40 -15.93 -25.05 -43.30
C ASP A 40 -14.54 -25.37 -43.91
N LEU A 41 -14.25 -26.65 -43.83
CA LEU A 41 -13.43 -27.51 -44.69
C LEU A 41 -12.01 -27.92 -44.31
N THR A 42 -11.97 -29.20 -43.95
CA THR A 42 -11.11 -30.33 -44.39
C THR A 42 -9.74 -30.59 -43.72
N THR A 43 -9.79 -31.73 -43.05
CA THR A 43 -8.84 -32.86 -43.02
C THR A 43 -7.35 -32.59 -43.02
N ASP A 44 -6.64 -32.98 -41.94
CA ASP A 44 -5.80 -34.18 -41.99
C ASP A 44 -5.35 -34.68 -40.61
N SER A 45 -5.15 -35.99 -40.54
CA SER A 45 -4.96 -36.82 -39.38
C SER A 45 -3.55 -36.70 -38.80
N ALA A 46 -3.40 -36.61 -37.48
CA ALA A 46 -2.25 -37.25 -36.77
C ALA A 46 -2.52 -37.35 -35.26
N SER A 47 -2.67 -38.57 -34.85
CA SER A 47 -2.40 -39.23 -33.57
C SER A 47 -2.48 -38.45 -32.25
N THR A 48 -3.52 -38.81 -31.58
CA THR A 48 -3.91 -38.67 -30.19
C THR A 48 -2.91 -39.26 -29.22
N SER A 49 -2.52 -38.55 -28.18
CA SER A 49 -2.21 -39.13 -26.89
C SER A 49 -3.08 -38.41 -25.83
N GLU A 50 -4.05 -39.15 -25.37
CA GLU A 50 -5.01 -38.77 -24.35
C GLU A 50 -4.34 -38.74 -22.97
N PRO A 51 -4.51 -37.71 -22.11
CA PRO A 51 -4.08 -37.76 -20.73
C PRO A 51 -5.04 -38.59 -19.88
N PRO A 52 -4.59 -39.24 -18.80
CA PRO A 52 -5.39 -40.15 -17.99
C PRO A 52 -6.48 -39.43 -17.20
N PRO A 53 -7.62 -40.13 -16.94
CA PRO A 53 -8.76 -39.53 -16.25
C PRO A 53 -8.48 -39.36 -14.76
N TYR A 54 -8.70 -38.15 -14.24
CA TYR A 54 -8.75 -37.89 -12.81
C TYR A 54 -10.11 -38.31 -12.25
N SER A 55 -10.06 -39.25 -11.31
CA SER A 55 -11.23 -39.71 -10.56
C SER A 55 -11.66 -38.62 -9.59
N SER A 56 -12.89 -38.13 -9.74
CA SER A 56 -13.56 -37.26 -8.78
C SER A 56 -14.04 -38.09 -7.58
N PRO A 57 -13.88 -37.64 -6.35
CA PRO A 57 -14.58 -38.26 -5.22
C PRO A 57 -16.04 -37.83 -5.21
N SER A 58 -16.91 -38.80 -5.15
CA SER A 58 -18.37 -38.70 -5.11
C SER A 58 -18.87 -38.05 -3.82
N ASN A 59 -19.86 -37.21 -4.01
CA ASN A 59 -20.75 -36.63 -3.01
C ASN A 59 -21.46 -37.65 -2.13
N SER A 60 -21.64 -37.31 -0.88
CA SER A 60 -22.78 -37.80 -0.12
C SER A 60 -23.32 -36.72 0.84
N SER A 61 -24.62 -36.50 0.66
CA SER A 61 -25.65 -36.08 1.60
C SER A 61 -25.78 -34.60 1.98
N GLU A 62 -26.76 -34.00 1.29
CA GLU A 62 -27.53 -32.85 1.77
C GLU A 62 -28.18 -33.15 3.12
N THR A 63 -28.07 -32.23 4.05
CA THR A 63 -29.06 -32.06 5.12
C THR A 63 -29.29 -30.56 5.27
N SER A 64 -30.43 -30.14 4.75
CA SER A 64 -31.00 -28.81 4.97
C SER A 64 -31.47 -28.70 6.42
N VAL A 65 -30.82 -27.83 7.19
CA VAL A 65 -31.36 -27.32 8.45
C VAL A 65 -31.39 -25.81 8.36
N SER A 66 -32.61 -25.31 8.14
CA SER A 66 -32.94 -23.91 8.33
C SER A 66 -32.88 -23.57 9.81
N HIS A 67 -31.91 -22.77 10.22
CA HIS A 67 -31.94 -22.08 11.49
C HIS A 67 -31.89 -20.58 11.25
N ASP A 68 -33.05 -19.96 11.47
CA ASP A 68 -33.15 -18.54 11.80
C ASP A 68 -32.22 -18.25 12.99
N SER A 69 -31.21 -17.48 12.77
CA SER A 69 -30.40 -16.86 13.83
C SER A 69 -30.21 -15.39 13.52
N GLN A 70 -31.08 -14.62 14.19
CA GLN A 70 -30.90 -13.19 14.38
C GLN A 70 -29.53 -12.90 14.97
N GLY A 71 -28.78 -12.03 14.30
CA GLY A 71 -27.95 -11.00 14.90
C GLY A 71 -26.69 -11.45 15.65
N ILE A 72 -25.77 -12.10 14.98
CA ILE A 72 -24.35 -11.89 15.25
C ILE A 72 -23.80 -11.22 14.00
N HIS A 73 -23.49 -9.92 14.10
CA HIS A 73 -22.76 -9.22 13.05
C HIS A 73 -21.54 -10.05 12.69
N GLY A 74 -21.58 -10.61 11.48
CA GLY A 74 -20.70 -11.64 11.02
C GLY A 74 -19.25 -11.27 11.28
N ILE A 75 -18.57 -12.14 11.98
CA ILE A 75 -17.13 -12.24 11.90
C ILE A 75 -16.87 -12.38 10.40
N HIS A 76 -16.42 -11.31 9.77
CA HIS A 76 -15.97 -11.39 8.38
C HIS A 76 -14.79 -12.34 8.36
N ASN A 77 -15.12 -13.57 8.08
CA ASN A 77 -14.13 -14.61 7.92
C ASN A 77 -13.40 -14.26 6.63
N TYR A 78 -12.29 -13.53 6.74
CA TYR A 78 -11.34 -13.36 5.64
C TYR A 78 -10.70 -14.73 5.38
N THR A 79 -11.53 -15.68 4.99
CA THR A 79 -11.08 -16.96 4.46
C THR A 79 -10.41 -16.67 3.13
N GLY A 80 -9.13 -16.30 3.23
CA GLY A 80 -8.27 -16.54 2.12
C GLY A 80 -8.07 -15.43 1.12
N LEU A 81 -7.56 -14.27 1.54
CA LEU A 81 -6.38 -13.89 0.79
C LEU A 81 -5.32 -14.90 1.21
N PRO A 82 -4.94 -15.86 0.33
CA PRO A 82 -3.76 -16.66 0.59
C PRO A 82 -2.68 -15.67 0.92
N LYS A 83 -1.83 -15.93 1.91
CA LYS A 83 -0.69 -15.07 2.26
C LYS A 83 -0.08 -14.69 0.93
N LEU A 84 -0.25 -13.44 0.49
CA LEU A 84 0.19 -13.03 -0.83
C LEU A 84 1.71 -13.22 -0.84
N ASP A 85 2.18 -14.28 -1.46
CA ASP A 85 3.61 -14.50 -1.60
C ASP A 85 4.11 -13.59 -2.72
N TYR A 86 4.58 -12.42 -2.34
CA TYR A 86 5.13 -11.45 -3.27
C TYR A 86 6.28 -12.02 -4.12
N LYS A 87 6.92 -13.11 -3.70
CA LYS A 87 7.97 -13.78 -4.50
C LYS A 87 7.40 -14.39 -5.76
N LEU A 88 6.17 -14.94 -5.69
CA LEU A 88 5.51 -15.53 -6.86
C LEU A 88 5.16 -14.48 -7.92
N TYR A 89 4.92 -13.24 -7.48
CA TYR A 89 4.58 -12.12 -8.36
C TYR A 89 5.77 -11.24 -8.70
N SER A 90 6.95 -11.57 -8.18
CA SER A 90 8.18 -10.86 -8.52
C SER A 90 8.72 -11.40 -9.83
N PRO A 91 8.90 -10.57 -10.86
CA PRO A 91 9.50 -11.00 -12.10
C PRO A 91 10.91 -11.58 -11.89
N PRO A 92 11.41 -12.47 -12.77
CA PRO A 92 12.77 -12.94 -12.71
C PRO A 92 13.78 -11.79 -12.67
N ASN A 93 14.88 -11.97 -11.94
CA ASN A 93 15.95 -10.98 -11.80
C ASN A 93 15.54 -9.68 -11.06
N PHE A 94 14.46 -9.71 -10.29
CA PHE A 94 14.13 -8.61 -9.37
C PHE A 94 14.71 -8.89 -7.98
N THR A 95 15.21 -7.82 -7.36
CA THR A 95 15.73 -7.84 -6.00
C THR A 95 14.92 -6.91 -5.11
N LEU A 96 14.53 -7.41 -3.95
CA LEU A 96 13.83 -6.61 -2.93
C LEU A 96 14.86 -5.85 -2.08
N SER A 97 14.59 -4.58 -1.79
CA SER A 97 15.40 -3.78 -0.87
C SER A 97 15.35 -4.34 0.57
N PRO A 98 16.39 -4.10 1.40
CA PRO A 98 16.42 -4.61 2.79
C PRO A 98 15.23 -4.16 3.65
N ASP A 99 14.69 -2.97 3.39
CA ASP A 99 13.50 -2.42 4.04
C ASP A 99 12.19 -2.97 3.46
N CYS A 100 12.27 -3.87 2.49
CA CYS A 100 11.14 -4.45 1.78
C CYS A 100 10.23 -3.45 1.06
N THR A 101 10.66 -2.22 0.82
CA THR A 101 9.82 -1.19 0.18
C THR A 101 9.90 -1.23 -1.34
N THR A 102 11.07 -1.55 -1.90
CA THR A 102 11.35 -1.39 -3.34
C THR A 102 11.81 -2.70 -3.98
N LEU A 103 11.09 -3.10 -5.01
CA LEU A 103 11.45 -4.20 -5.91
C LEU A 103 12.21 -3.63 -7.11
N SER A 104 13.45 -4.05 -7.35
CA SER A 104 14.30 -3.46 -8.40
C SER A 104 14.81 -4.49 -9.39
N SER A 105 14.85 -4.13 -10.69
CA SER A 105 15.46 -4.92 -11.75
C SER A 105 16.43 -4.09 -12.59
N LYS A 106 17.41 -4.80 -13.18
CA LYS A 106 18.34 -4.29 -14.20
C LYS A 106 18.23 -5.11 -15.49
N ALA A 107 17.10 -5.77 -15.73
CA ALA A 107 16.88 -6.56 -16.94
C ALA A 107 16.88 -5.67 -18.17
N GLU A 108 17.76 -5.97 -19.13
CA GLU A 108 18.00 -5.15 -20.32
C GLU A 108 16.75 -5.01 -21.20
N TYR A 109 15.97 -6.08 -21.36
CA TYR A 109 14.75 -6.07 -22.16
C TYR A 109 13.71 -5.03 -21.68
N LEU A 110 13.71 -4.70 -20.38
CA LEU A 110 12.80 -3.69 -19.80
C LEU A 110 13.25 -2.27 -20.09
N THR A 111 14.50 -2.06 -20.48
CA THR A 111 15.04 -0.76 -20.86
C THR A 111 15.23 -0.61 -22.37
N ALA A 112 14.94 -1.68 -23.12
CA ALA A 112 15.03 -1.71 -24.57
C ALA A 112 13.66 -1.75 -25.27
N SER A 113 12.60 -2.21 -24.59
CA SER A 113 11.26 -2.38 -25.16
C SER A 113 10.18 -1.66 -24.35
N ALA A 114 9.50 -0.71 -24.98
CA ALA A 114 8.37 0.00 -24.35
C ALA A 114 7.22 -0.97 -24.02
N SER A 115 6.90 -1.89 -24.92
CA SER A 115 5.83 -2.89 -24.70
C SER A 115 6.13 -3.82 -23.52
N ALA A 116 7.38 -4.24 -23.34
CA ALA A 116 7.79 -5.04 -22.20
C ALA A 116 7.68 -4.24 -20.88
N LEU A 117 8.06 -2.97 -20.89
CA LEU A 117 7.92 -2.10 -19.73
C LEU A 117 6.45 -1.84 -19.38
N ILE A 118 5.59 -1.55 -20.38
CA ILE A 118 4.14 -1.37 -20.19
C ILE A 118 3.51 -2.63 -19.60
N GLY A 119 3.83 -3.80 -20.16
CA GLY A 119 3.35 -5.09 -19.65
C GLY A 119 3.76 -5.32 -18.20
N LEU A 120 5.02 -5.02 -17.86
CA LEU A 120 5.50 -5.07 -16.47
C LEU A 120 4.69 -4.14 -15.56
N VAL A 121 4.55 -2.86 -15.94
CA VAL A 121 3.86 -1.86 -15.13
C VAL A 121 2.41 -2.30 -14.88
N ARG A 122 1.68 -2.71 -15.92
CA ARG A 122 0.29 -3.18 -15.78
C ARG A 122 0.18 -4.40 -14.88
N SER A 123 1.04 -5.40 -15.04
CA SER A 123 1.03 -6.60 -14.20
C SER A 123 1.40 -6.29 -12.75
N GLN A 124 2.36 -5.40 -12.52
CA GLN A 124 2.78 -5.01 -11.17
C GLN A 124 1.79 -4.04 -10.50
N ALA A 125 1.04 -3.27 -11.27
CA ALA A 125 0.01 -2.39 -10.73
C ALA A 125 -1.18 -3.16 -10.12
N SER A 126 -1.46 -4.37 -10.60
CA SER A 126 -2.53 -5.24 -10.06
C SER A 126 -2.17 -5.94 -8.75
N ILE A 127 -0.93 -5.77 -8.27
CA ILE A 127 -0.46 -6.35 -7.01
C ILE A 127 -0.56 -5.30 -5.90
N PRO A 128 -1.32 -5.55 -4.82
CA PRO A 128 -1.49 -4.57 -3.76
C PRO A 128 -0.17 -4.29 -3.02
N PRO A 129 0.04 -3.05 -2.53
CA PRO A 129 1.07 -2.79 -1.55
C PRO A 129 0.72 -3.45 -0.22
N LYS A 130 1.69 -3.58 0.68
CA LYS A 130 1.47 -4.09 2.03
C LYS A 130 1.64 -2.96 3.05
N PRO A 131 0.57 -2.22 3.36
CA PRO A 131 0.59 -1.24 4.44
C PRO A 131 0.62 -1.94 5.78
N LEU A 132 1.39 -1.40 6.70
CA LEU A 132 1.58 -1.93 8.04
C LEU A 132 1.30 -0.83 9.06
N ILE A 133 0.92 -1.22 10.27
CA ILE A 133 1.11 -0.41 11.46
C ILE A 133 2.29 -1.00 12.20
N HIS A 134 3.24 -0.17 12.61
CA HIS A 134 4.35 -0.55 13.46
C HIS A 134 4.26 0.22 14.76
N ILE A 135 4.11 -0.50 15.87
CA ILE A 135 3.90 0.05 17.20
C ILE A 135 5.09 -0.36 18.06
N LYS A 136 5.78 0.63 18.61
CA LYS A 136 6.95 0.44 19.44
C LYS A 136 6.88 1.34 20.66
N GLY A 137 7.14 0.74 21.82
CA GLY A 137 7.28 1.46 23.09
C GLY A 137 8.64 1.18 23.71
N ASN A 138 9.27 2.22 24.24
CA ASN A 138 10.58 2.10 24.90
C ASN A 138 10.66 3.01 26.13
N ARG A 139 11.38 2.55 27.16
CA ARG A 139 11.78 3.33 28.33
C ARG A 139 13.30 3.41 28.38
N GLY A 140 13.81 4.61 28.09
CA GLY A 140 15.24 4.80 27.93
C GLY A 140 15.79 3.92 26.80
N ARG A 141 16.68 2.99 27.14
CA ARG A 141 17.28 2.04 26.19
C ARG A 141 16.54 0.71 26.04
N THR A 142 15.57 0.44 26.91
CA THR A 142 14.82 -0.82 26.92
C THR A 142 13.61 -0.70 26.01
N ILE A 143 13.45 -1.66 25.11
CA ILE A 143 12.24 -1.83 24.30
C ILE A 143 11.26 -2.64 25.12
N ASP A 144 10.11 -2.06 25.45
CA ASP A 144 9.04 -2.75 26.20
C ASP A 144 8.15 -3.60 25.29
N PHE A 145 7.86 -3.06 24.10
CA PHE A 145 7.12 -3.79 23.06
C PHE A 145 7.50 -3.26 21.68
N ASP A 146 7.49 -4.14 20.67
CA ASP A 146 7.79 -3.85 19.27
C ASP A 146 7.07 -4.88 18.40
N PHE A 147 5.96 -4.47 17.77
CA PHE A 147 5.14 -5.36 16.94
C PHE A 147 4.49 -4.64 15.77
N LYS A 148 4.01 -5.43 14.80
CA LYS A 148 3.43 -4.95 13.56
C LYS A 148 2.06 -5.57 13.29
N MET A 149 1.26 -4.85 12.52
CA MET A 149 -0.04 -5.31 12.02
C MET A 149 -0.10 -5.11 10.52
N ASN A 150 -0.71 -6.05 9.81
CA ASN A 150 -0.89 -5.98 8.37
C ASN A 150 -2.27 -5.42 8.03
N LEU A 151 -2.33 -4.34 7.26
CA LEU A 151 -3.57 -3.68 6.83
C LEU A 151 -3.98 -4.04 5.40
N MET A 152 -3.25 -4.92 4.72
CA MET A 152 -3.54 -5.27 3.31
C MET A 152 -4.97 -5.79 3.12
N GLY A 153 -5.52 -6.52 4.09
CA GLY A 153 -6.91 -7.00 4.07
C GLY A 153 -7.96 -5.90 4.05
N LEU A 154 -7.59 -4.64 4.31
CA LEU A 154 -8.50 -3.49 4.22
C LEU A 154 -8.54 -2.86 2.82
N LEU A 155 -7.58 -3.18 1.96
CA LEU A 155 -7.48 -2.63 0.60
C LEU A 155 -8.10 -3.52 -0.45
N VAL A 156 -8.16 -4.83 -0.19
CA VAL A 156 -8.54 -5.83 -1.18
C VAL A 156 -9.86 -6.45 -0.76
N ALA A 157 -10.94 -6.07 -1.43
CA ALA A 157 -12.24 -6.70 -1.25
C ALA A 157 -12.24 -8.12 -1.85
N ASP A 158 -12.95 -9.05 -1.21
CA ASP A 158 -13.12 -10.42 -1.71
C ASP A 158 -13.85 -10.43 -3.06
N ASP A 159 -14.80 -9.52 -3.23
CA ASP A 159 -15.51 -9.30 -4.48
C ASP A 159 -14.69 -8.41 -5.41
N MET A 160 -14.25 -8.99 -6.54
CA MET A 160 -13.50 -8.27 -7.58
C MET A 160 -14.25 -7.05 -8.13
N GLY A 161 -15.58 -7.09 -8.18
CA GLY A 161 -16.41 -5.99 -8.65
C GLY A 161 -16.42 -4.77 -7.72
N LYS A 162 -15.94 -4.94 -6.48
CA LYS A 162 -15.81 -3.85 -5.51
C LYS A 162 -14.43 -3.21 -5.49
N ARG A 163 -13.47 -3.76 -6.23
CA ARG A 163 -12.12 -3.21 -6.29
C ARG A 163 -12.13 -1.90 -7.05
N LEU A 164 -11.42 -0.91 -6.50
CA LEU A 164 -11.29 0.44 -7.07
C LEU A 164 -9.82 0.82 -7.29
N ASP A 165 -8.93 -0.18 -7.37
CA ASP A 165 -7.54 0.07 -7.72
C ASP A 165 -7.44 0.52 -9.19
N TYR A 166 -6.59 1.51 -9.44
CA TYR A 166 -6.39 2.05 -10.77
C TYR A 166 -4.96 2.56 -10.97
N ILE A 167 -4.55 2.63 -12.22
CA ILE A 167 -3.29 3.24 -12.62
C ILE A 167 -3.57 4.69 -12.98
N ARG A 168 -2.74 5.60 -12.48
CA ARG A 168 -2.70 6.99 -12.91
C ARG A 168 -1.29 7.40 -13.27
N CYS A 169 -1.18 8.33 -14.19
CA CYS A 169 0.05 9.10 -14.43
C CYS A 169 -0.03 10.43 -13.71
N VAL A 170 1.13 11.04 -13.46
CA VAL A 170 1.21 12.36 -12.86
C VAL A 170 0.54 13.40 -13.77
N ALA A 171 -0.32 14.22 -13.18
CA ALA A 171 -1.01 15.28 -13.89
C ALA A 171 -0.08 16.51 -14.10
N PRO A 172 -0.44 17.40 -15.05
CA PRO A 172 0.18 18.71 -15.17
C PRO A 172 0.12 19.48 -13.84
N GLY A 173 1.21 20.11 -13.46
CA GLY A 173 1.29 20.84 -12.19
C GLY A 173 1.65 20.00 -10.96
N GLU A 174 1.67 18.68 -11.04
CA GLU A 174 2.19 17.82 -9.96
C GLU A 174 3.72 17.77 -9.98
N VAL A 175 4.33 17.78 -8.80
CA VAL A 175 5.78 17.61 -8.63
C VAL A 175 6.15 16.15 -8.89
N ALA A 176 7.00 15.88 -9.90
CA ALA A 176 7.46 14.53 -10.22
C ALA A 176 8.81 14.52 -10.94
N PHE A 177 9.47 13.35 -10.95
CA PHE A 177 10.64 13.12 -11.80
C PHE A 177 10.19 12.68 -13.19
N ARG A 178 10.35 13.54 -14.19
CA ARG A 178 9.90 13.33 -15.58
C ARG A 178 11.06 13.12 -16.57
N GLY A 179 12.14 12.47 -16.14
CA GLY A 179 13.36 12.29 -16.94
C GLY A 179 14.49 13.21 -16.53
N GLY A 180 14.34 13.95 -15.43
CA GLY A 180 15.38 14.82 -14.87
C GLY A 180 16.09 14.20 -13.65
N ALA A 181 17.19 14.86 -13.25
CA ALA A 181 17.88 14.54 -12.00
C ALA A 181 17.16 15.11 -10.77
N LYS A 182 16.29 16.12 -10.97
CA LYS A 182 15.48 16.77 -9.96
C LYS A 182 13.99 16.64 -10.35
N PRO A 183 13.09 16.62 -9.36
CA PRO A 183 11.68 16.71 -9.66
C PRO A 183 11.35 18.09 -10.23
N ASP A 184 10.37 18.14 -11.11
CA ASP A 184 9.89 19.36 -11.75
C ASP A 184 8.37 19.47 -11.70
N VAL A 185 7.86 20.65 -12.02
CA VAL A 185 6.45 21.00 -12.16
C VAL A 185 6.28 21.59 -13.54
N LEU A 186 6.53 20.79 -14.56
CA LEU A 186 6.34 21.29 -15.93
C LEU A 186 4.85 21.46 -16.21
N PRO A 187 4.43 22.61 -16.77
CA PRO A 187 3.10 22.78 -17.30
C PRO A 187 3.01 22.00 -18.62
N GLU A 188 2.86 20.69 -18.54
CA GLU A 188 2.58 19.89 -19.72
C GLU A 188 1.11 20.02 -20.08
N VAL A 189 0.86 20.43 -21.30
CA VAL A 189 -0.49 20.48 -21.84
C VAL A 189 -0.88 19.06 -22.25
N GLY A 190 -1.92 18.53 -21.59
CA GLY A 190 -2.49 17.21 -21.86
C GLY A 190 -2.07 16.12 -20.86
N ASP A 191 -2.98 15.19 -20.64
CA ASP A 191 -2.72 13.97 -19.87
C ASP A 191 -1.85 13.05 -20.72
N ARG A 192 -0.67 12.72 -20.20
CA ARG A 192 0.20 11.73 -20.83
C ARG A 192 -0.12 10.37 -20.28
N GLU A 193 -0.45 9.46 -21.18
CA GLU A 193 -0.73 8.08 -20.85
C GLU A 193 0.54 7.30 -20.49
N LEU A 194 0.35 6.14 -19.86
CA LEU A 194 1.42 5.22 -19.47
C LEU A 194 2.35 4.91 -20.65
N ASP A 195 1.79 4.67 -21.84
CA ASP A 195 2.53 4.24 -23.02
C ASP A 195 3.50 5.34 -23.48
N GLU A 196 3.09 6.60 -23.40
CA GLU A 196 3.94 7.74 -23.71
C GLU A 196 5.12 7.88 -22.74
N TRP A 197 4.87 7.69 -21.43
CA TRP A 197 5.94 7.77 -20.43
C TRP A 197 6.94 6.61 -20.57
N CYS A 198 6.45 5.40 -20.88
CA CYS A 198 7.32 4.27 -21.14
C CYS A 198 8.17 4.49 -22.41
N ARG A 199 7.58 5.02 -23.48
CA ARG A 199 8.31 5.35 -24.72
C ARG A 199 9.39 6.40 -24.47
N ARG A 200 9.08 7.48 -23.78
CA ARG A 200 10.06 8.51 -23.39
C ARG A 200 11.22 7.97 -22.58
N PHE A 201 10.93 7.06 -21.63
CA PHE A 201 11.98 6.41 -20.87
C PHE A 201 12.89 5.55 -21.74
N ILE A 202 12.35 4.83 -22.72
CA ILE A 202 13.14 3.99 -23.63
C ILE A 202 14.01 4.87 -24.55
N GLU A 203 13.43 5.91 -25.11
CA GLU A 203 14.10 6.84 -26.04
C GLU A 203 15.12 7.77 -25.36
N ASP A 204 15.06 7.91 -24.04
CA ASP A 204 15.99 8.75 -23.29
C ASP A 204 17.44 8.24 -23.44
N PRO A 205 18.34 9.06 -24.02
CA PRO A 205 19.74 8.67 -24.24
C PRO A 205 20.59 8.65 -22.97
N ALA A 206 20.03 9.05 -21.81
CA ALA A 206 20.79 9.11 -20.58
C ALA A 206 21.35 7.72 -20.20
N PRO A 207 22.65 7.64 -19.93
CA PRO A 207 23.29 6.38 -19.63
C PRO A 207 22.81 5.79 -18.29
N ILE A 208 22.48 6.62 -17.30
CA ILE A 208 21.92 6.20 -16.01
C ILE A 208 20.49 6.68 -15.91
N LYS A 209 19.54 5.78 -16.13
CA LYS A 209 18.12 6.10 -16.04
C LYS A 209 17.36 5.05 -15.24
N SER A 210 16.22 5.45 -14.68
CA SER A 210 15.34 4.54 -13.95
C SER A 210 13.88 4.93 -14.13
N PHE A 211 13.02 3.92 -14.26
CA PHE A 211 11.57 4.04 -14.29
C PHE A 211 10.97 3.40 -13.03
N ALA A 212 10.00 4.05 -12.41
CA ALA A 212 9.38 3.51 -11.21
C ALA A 212 7.84 3.58 -11.30
N LEU A 213 7.21 2.46 -10.92
CA LEU A 213 5.81 2.39 -10.54
C LEU A 213 5.76 2.52 -9.01
N GLU A 214 4.96 3.46 -8.51
CA GLU A 214 4.68 3.59 -7.09
C GLU A 214 3.28 3.07 -6.77
N ARG A 215 3.15 2.26 -5.72
CA ARG A 215 1.86 1.76 -5.21
C ARG A 215 1.47 2.61 -4.01
N VAL A 216 0.38 3.32 -4.11
CA VAL A 216 -0.06 4.30 -3.12
C VAL A 216 -1.35 3.83 -2.47
N VAL A 217 -1.39 3.84 -1.14
CA VAL A 217 -2.62 3.65 -0.36
C VAL A 217 -3.29 5.01 -0.21
N ALA A 218 -4.53 5.13 -0.67
CA ALA A 218 -5.28 6.37 -0.61
C ALA A 218 -6.44 6.31 0.38
N ASN A 219 -6.75 7.45 1.00
CA ASN A 219 -7.92 7.69 1.85
C ASN A 219 -8.00 6.83 3.15
N LEU A 220 -6.88 6.26 3.60
CA LEU A 220 -6.78 5.65 4.92
C LEU A 220 -6.53 6.74 5.96
N ASP A 221 -7.38 6.82 6.99
CA ASP A 221 -7.20 7.75 8.10
C ASP A 221 -6.22 7.19 9.14
N THR A 222 -4.95 7.39 8.86
CA THR A 222 -3.87 6.97 9.77
C THR A 222 -3.86 7.77 11.07
N LEU A 223 -4.34 9.02 11.03
CA LEU A 223 -4.40 9.87 12.23
C LEU A 223 -5.44 9.36 13.22
N TYR A 224 -6.61 8.94 12.74
CA TYR A 224 -7.63 8.31 13.58
C TYR A 224 -7.07 7.04 14.24
N ILE A 225 -6.48 6.14 13.46
CA ILE A 225 -5.92 4.88 13.97
C ILE A 225 -4.81 5.16 15.00
N GLU A 226 -3.91 6.08 14.70
CA GLU A 226 -2.83 6.49 15.61
C GLU A 226 -3.39 7.03 16.92
N GLY A 227 -4.39 7.91 16.86
CA GLY A 227 -5.06 8.49 18.03
C GLY A 227 -5.68 7.41 18.92
N GLN A 228 -6.36 6.43 18.34
CA GLN A 228 -6.95 5.31 19.06
C GLN A 228 -5.89 4.42 19.74
N ILE A 229 -4.80 4.12 19.05
CA ILE A 229 -3.69 3.33 19.60
C ILE A 229 -3.01 4.09 20.74
N ARG A 230 -2.75 5.38 20.59
CA ARG A 230 -2.17 6.21 21.66
C ARG A 230 -3.06 6.27 22.90
N SER A 231 -4.37 6.42 22.71
CA SER A 231 -5.36 6.40 23.78
C SER A 231 -5.38 5.05 24.53
N LEU A 232 -5.32 3.94 23.77
CA LEU A 232 -5.23 2.60 24.34
C LEU A 232 -3.97 2.44 25.18
N ILE A 233 -2.80 2.84 24.66
CA ILE A 233 -1.53 2.73 25.36
C ILE A 233 -1.55 3.58 26.64
N ALA A 234 -2.08 4.80 26.56
CA ALA A 234 -2.24 5.67 27.73
C ALA A 234 -3.13 5.04 28.81
N SER A 235 -4.20 4.33 28.42
CA SER A 235 -5.08 3.63 29.36
C SER A 235 -4.38 2.49 30.14
N THR A 236 -3.25 1.99 29.65
CA THR A 236 -2.41 1.00 30.35
C THR A 236 -1.39 1.61 31.31
N GLN A 237 -1.45 2.94 31.51
CA GLN A 237 -0.52 3.70 32.33
C GLN A 237 0.95 3.63 31.86
N TYR A 238 1.15 3.36 30.58
CA TYR A 238 2.48 3.36 30.00
C TYR A 238 3.11 4.77 30.01
N LYS A 239 4.33 4.89 30.54
CA LYS A 239 5.05 6.16 30.68
C LYS A 239 6.29 6.25 29.81
N GLY A 240 6.51 5.29 28.92
CA GLY A 240 7.63 5.30 27.97
C GLY A 240 7.34 6.14 26.73
N GLN A 241 8.32 6.23 25.87
CA GLN A 241 8.15 6.83 24.54
C GLN A 241 7.41 5.86 23.62
N ILE A 242 6.50 6.40 22.83
CA ILE A 242 5.66 5.62 21.89
C ILE A 242 5.98 6.12 20.49
N ASN A 243 6.36 5.18 19.62
CA ASN A 243 6.49 5.41 18.18
C ASN A 243 5.44 4.55 17.45
N ILE A 244 4.56 5.22 16.70
CA ILE A 244 3.57 4.58 15.83
C ILE A 244 3.86 5.07 14.42
N SER A 245 4.04 4.16 13.48
CA SER A 245 4.32 4.47 12.09
C SER A 245 3.52 3.56 11.16
N PHE A 246 3.30 4.05 9.94
CA PHE A 246 2.51 3.36 8.91
C PHE A 246 3.38 3.07 7.68
N PRO A 247 4.41 2.21 7.79
CA PRO A 247 5.24 1.88 6.65
C PRO A 247 4.45 1.07 5.62
N VAL A 248 4.73 1.34 4.34
CA VAL A 248 4.17 0.56 3.24
C VAL A 248 5.31 -0.21 2.59
N THR A 249 5.27 -1.54 2.72
CA THR A 249 6.22 -2.42 2.04
C THR A 249 5.70 -2.81 0.66
N HIS A 250 6.61 -3.24 -0.25
CA HIS A 250 6.29 -3.53 -1.66
C HIS A 250 5.62 -2.32 -2.36
N ALA A 251 5.99 -1.11 -1.93
CA ALA A 251 5.39 0.13 -2.40
C ALA A 251 5.92 0.59 -3.76
N LYS A 252 7.12 0.17 -4.17
CA LYS A 252 7.75 0.66 -5.40
C LYS A 252 8.33 -0.48 -6.22
N VAL A 253 8.10 -0.43 -7.54
CA VAL A 253 8.76 -1.30 -8.53
C VAL A 253 9.63 -0.42 -9.41
N LYS A 254 10.93 -0.74 -9.48
CA LYS A 254 11.92 0.11 -10.14
C LYS A 254 12.73 -0.66 -11.18
N VAL A 255 12.68 -0.20 -12.42
CA VAL A 255 13.56 -0.65 -13.50
C VAL A 255 14.72 0.32 -13.63
N LYS A 256 15.94 -0.18 -13.70
CA LYS A 256 17.17 0.60 -13.83
C LYS A 256 17.89 0.18 -15.10
N SER A 257 18.55 1.13 -15.77
CA SER A 257 19.47 0.79 -16.87
C SER A 257 20.55 -0.16 -16.40
N ALA A 258 20.90 -1.11 -17.26
CA ALA A 258 21.86 -2.20 -16.99
C ALA A 258 23.32 -1.75 -17.05
N GLU A 259 23.61 -0.46 -16.88
CA GLU A 259 24.97 0.02 -17.08
C GLU A 259 26.05 -0.83 -16.43
N LYS A 260 26.94 -1.29 -17.29
CA LYS A 260 28.30 -1.66 -16.93
C LYS A 260 29.15 -0.38 -17.11
N PRO A 261 29.50 0.35 -16.06
CA PRO A 261 30.52 1.36 -16.21
C PRO A 261 31.78 0.61 -16.69
N SER A 262 32.22 0.91 -17.91
CA SER A 262 33.50 0.36 -18.39
C SER A 262 34.56 0.84 -17.39
N LYS A 263 35.24 -0.09 -16.73
CA LYS A 263 36.22 0.19 -15.68
C LYS A 263 37.33 1.15 -16.11
N LEU A 264 37.50 1.35 -17.42
CA LEU A 264 38.51 2.23 -18.02
C LEU A 264 38.14 3.73 -18.02
N TYR A 265 36.88 4.10 -17.82
CA TYR A 265 36.42 5.49 -17.84
C TYR A 265 36.04 6.06 -16.46
N MET A 266 36.34 5.34 -15.39
CA MET A 266 35.87 5.67 -14.02
C MET A 266 36.52 6.91 -13.38
N GLY A 267 37.58 7.46 -13.96
CA GLY A 267 38.40 8.47 -13.28
C GLY A 267 37.82 9.89 -13.25
N MET A 268 37.07 10.34 -14.26
CA MET A 268 36.66 11.74 -14.34
C MET A 268 35.26 12.05 -14.87
N LYS A 269 34.57 11.12 -15.56
CA LYS A 269 33.25 11.41 -16.15
C LYS A 269 32.05 11.14 -15.23
N ASN A 270 32.19 10.34 -14.16
CA ASN A 270 31.10 9.99 -13.26
C ASN A 270 30.59 11.13 -12.36
N LEU A 271 31.38 12.20 -12.23
CA LEU A 271 30.97 13.38 -11.45
C LEU A 271 29.91 14.25 -12.15
N PHE A 272 29.77 14.10 -13.49
CA PHE A 272 28.88 14.94 -14.31
C PHE A 272 27.76 14.16 -15.00
N THR A 273 27.65 12.85 -14.79
CA THR A 273 26.57 12.06 -15.41
C THR A 273 25.27 12.28 -14.64
N SER A 274 24.35 13.01 -15.23
CA SER A 274 23.01 13.18 -14.64
C SER A 274 22.27 11.85 -14.61
N LYS A 275 21.64 11.54 -13.47
CA LYS A 275 20.78 10.37 -13.30
C LYS A 275 19.36 10.76 -13.65
N HIS A 276 18.83 10.24 -14.73
CA HIS A 276 17.45 10.49 -15.14
C HIS A 276 16.49 9.57 -14.39
N LYS A 277 15.44 10.16 -13.83
CA LYS A 277 14.41 9.42 -13.08
C LYS A 277 13.04 9.68 -13.69
N TYR A 278 12.26 8.62 -13.81
CA TYR A 278 10.87 8.64 -14.21
C TYR A 278 10.05 8.04 -13.05
N GLU A 279 9.49 8.89 -12.21
CA GLU A 279 8.57 8.53 -11.13
C GLU A 279 7.23 9.21 -11.42
N VAL A 280 6.59 8.75 -12.48
CA VAL A 280 5.42 9.38 -13.11
C VAL A 280 4.19 8.50 -13.12
N VAL A 281 4.30 7.24 -12.67
CA VAL A 281 3.20 6.28 -12.70
C VAL A 281 2.91 5.79 -11.29
N GLN A 282 1.64 5.84 -10.92
CA GLN A 282 1.14 5.34 -9.64
C GLN A 282 0.04 4.30 -9.85
N SER A 283 0.10 3.23 -9.09
CA SER A 283 -1.03 2.33 -8.86
C SER A 283 -1.67 2.72 -7.54
N VAL A 284 -2.87 3.26 -7.60
CA VAL A 284 -3.60 3.76 -6.43
C VAL A 284 -4.49 2.65 -5.90
N TRP A 285 -4.36 2.37 -4.61
CA TRP A 285 -5.12 1.39 -3.86
C TRP A 285 -5.96 2.11 -2.82
N PRO A 286 -7.20 2.48 -3.13
CA PRO A 286 -8.05 3.19 -2.20
C PRO A 286 -8.47 2.30 -1.03
N PHE A 287 -8.32 2.79 0.19
CA PHE A 287 -8.98 2.24 1.37
C PHE A 287 -10.47 2.60 1.36
N ALA A 288 -10.78 3.80 0.88
CA ALA A 288 -12.14 4.31 0.75
C ALA A 288 -12.26 5.23 -0.48
N THR A 289 -13.49 5.45 -0.94
CA THR A 289 -13.80 6.31 -2.11
C THR A 289 -13.44 7.77 -1.89
N ALA A 290 -13.46 8.24 -0.64
CA ALA A 290 -13.19 9.62 -0.25
C ALA A 290 -12.44 9.67 1.08
N ARG A 291 -11.93 10.83 1.47
CA ARG A 291 -11.27 11.05 2.76
C ARG A 291 -12.25 10.97 3.91
N ASN A 292 -11.75 10.77 5.12
CA ASN A 292 -12.60 10.82 6.31
C ASN A 292 -13.25 12.20 6.46
N GLY A 293 -14.55 12.21 6.76
CA GLY A 293 -15.36 13.44 6.85
C GLY A 293 -15.95 13.95 5.53
N GLU A 294 -15.58 13.39 4.38
CA GLU A 294 -16.19 13.75 3.10
C GLU A 294 -17.48 12.96 2.86
N GLU A 295 -18.45 13.63 2.23
CA GLU A 295 -19.75 13.03 1.92
C GLU A 295 -19.62 11.88 0.91
N GLY A 296 -20.42 10.84 1.08
CA GLY A 296 -20.44 9.67 0.19
C GLY A 296 -19.25 8.73 0.35
N ARG A 297 -18.44 8.90 1.42
CA ARG A 297 -17.33 8.00 1.71
C ARG A 297 -17.80 6.56 1.94
N ARG A 298 -17.22 5.63 1.20
CA ARG A 298 -17.44 4.18 1.36
C ARG A 298 -16.09 3.47 1.42
N CYS A 299 -15.89 2.66 2.45
CA CYS A 299 -14.68 1.86 2.60
C CYS A 299 -14.74 0.62 1.72
N MET A 300 -13.59 0.15 1.24
CA MET A 300 -13.48 -1.03 0.38
C MET A 300 -13.93 -2.29 1.10
N VAL A 301 -13.52 -2.46 2.33
CA VAL A 301 -13.78 -3.64 3.16
C VAL A 301 -14.55 -3.24 4.41
N GLN A 302 -13.93 -2.45 5.28
CA GLN A 302 -14.55 -1.96 6.52
C GLN A 302 -13.96 -0.60 6.91
N SER A 303 -14.67 0.13 7.78
CA SER A 303 -14.16 1.41 8.28
C SER A 303 -13.05 1.22 9.32
N GLU A 304 -12.27 2.29 9.53
CA GLU A 304 -11.23 2.32 10.57
C GLU A 304 -11.81 2.08 11.97
N GLU A 305 -13.05 2.54 12.21
CA GLU A 305 -13.75 2.33 13.49
C GLU A 305 -14.08 0.86 13.73
N VAL A 306 -14.60 0.18 12.70
CA VAL A 306 -14.91 -1.26 12.78
C VAL A 306 -13.61 -2.05 12.98
N TRP A 307 -12.59 -1.75 12.18
CA TRP A 307 -11.26 -2.35 12.31
C TRP A 307 -10.70 -2.15 13.73
N TRP A 308 -10.77 -0.93 14.27
CA TRP A 308 -10.30 -0.61 15.62
C TRP A 308 -11.04 -1.43 16.68
N ARG A 309 -12.36 -1.53 16.59
CA ARG A 309 -13.18 -2.31 17.53
C ARG A 309 -12.77 -3.79 17.58
N GLU A 310 -12.41 -4.34 16.42
CA GLU A 310 -11.98 -5.72 16.31
C GLU A 310 -10.55 -5.99 16.82
N TRP A 311 -9.67 -5.02 16.68
CA TRP A 311 -8.24 -5.23 16.92
C TRP A 311 -7.72 -4.68 18.23
N ARG A 312 -8.43 -3.79 18.89
CA ARG A 312 -7.96 -3.12 20.11
C ARG A 312 -7.54 -4.09 21.22
N ASP A 313 -8.31 -5.17 21.43
CA ASP A 313 -8.03 -6.14 22.50
C ASP A 313 -6.79 -6.98 22.17
N SER A 314 -6.60 -7.36 20.91
CA SER A 314 -5.39 -8.05 20.44
C SER A 314 -4.14 -7.16 20.55
N ILE A 315 -4.27 -5.87 20.23
CA ILE A 315 -3.19 -4.89 20.42
C ILE A 315 -2.82 -4.78 21.88
N LYS A 316 -3.82 -4.66 22.75
CA LYS A 316 -3.62 -4.57 24.20
C LYS A 316 -2.96 -5.83 24.75
N TYR A 317 -3.37 -7.01 24.27
CA TYR A 317 -2.78 -8.28 24.65
C TYR A 317 -1.33 -8.41 24.19
N ALA A 318 -1.02 -7.99 22.92
CA ALA A 318 0.34 -7.99 22.41
C ALA A 318 1.29 -7.09 23.23
N MET A 319 0.79 -5.95 23.72
CA MET A 319 1.52 -5.09 24.66
C MET A 319 1.74 -5.78 26.02
N ALA A 320 0.70 -6.41 26.58
CA ALA A 320 0.80 -7.11 27.85
C ALA A 320 1.82 -8.26 27.81
N GLN A 321 1.90 -8.94 26.67
CA GLN A 321 2.91 -9.97 26.41
C GLN A 321 4.30 -9.40 26.08
N LYS A 322 4.45 -8.08 26.02
CA LYS A 322 5.72 -7.42 25.68
C LYS A 322 6.33 -7.98 24.39
N ARG A 323 5.51 -8.17 23.33
CA ARG A 323 5.98 -8.69 22.03
C ARG A 323 7.13 -7.85 21.48
N GLN A 324 8.16 -8.51 20.95
CA GLN A 324 9.41 -7.93 20.51
C GLN A 324 9.71 -8.19 19.03
N ASN A 325 10.76 -7.52 18.52
CA ASN A 325 11.37 -7.78 17.22
C ASN A 325 10.47 -7.56 16.02
N GLY A 326 9.49 -6.67 16.13
CA GLY A 326 8.55 -6.39 15.05
C GLY A 326 7.68 -7.59 14.68
N ALA A 327 7.39 -8.49 15.64
CA ALA A 327 6.51 -9.64 15.44
C ALA A 327 5.12 -9.19 15.00
N TYR A 328 4.48 -9.97 14.11
CA TYR A 328 3.14 -9.63 13.65
C TYR A 328 2.08 -10.06 14.66
N VAL A 329 1.09 -9.19 14.89
CA VAL A 329 -0.20 -9.55 15.49
C VAL A 329 -1.07 -10.07 14.37
N THR A 330 -1.48 -11.31 14.45
CA THR A 330 -2.15 -12.06 13.38
C THR A 330 -3.66 -12.16 13.56
N ASN A 331 -4.35 -12.73 12.58
CA ASN A 331 -5.79 -13.02 12.71
C ASN A 331 -6.06 -14.09 13.77
N GLU A 332 -5.13 -15.03 13.98
CA GLU A 332 -5.20 -15.99 15.05
C GLU A 332 -5.18 -15.29 16.42
N ASP A 333 -4.27 -14.34 16.61
CA ASP A 333 -4.24 -13.52 17.85
C ASP A 333 -5.55 -12.76 18.07
N LYS A 334 -6.17 -12.25 16.97
CA LYS A 334 -7.47 -11.57 17.02
C LYS A 334 -8.56 -12.55 17.46
N LEU A 335 -8.58 -13.72 16.88
CA LEU A 335 -9.56 -14.76 17.21
C LEU A 335 -9.43 -15.21 18.66
N GLU A 336 -8.21 -15.46 19.13
CA GLU A 336 -7.95 -15.79 20.54
C GLU A 336 -8.41 -14.68 21.49
N ALA A 337 -8.14 -13.41 21.15
CA ALA A 337 -8.59 -12.29 21.95
C ALA A 337 -10.12 -12.21 22.04
N LEU A 338 -10.81 -12.53 20.95
CA LEU A 338 -12.27 -12.52 20.90
C LEU A 338 -12.88 -13.71 21.67
N MET A 339 -12.36 -14.92 21.48
CA MET A 339 -12.91 -16.15 22.07
C MET A 339 -12.54 -16.31 23.55
N GLU A 340 -11.30 -16.03 23.90
CA GLU A 340 -10.78 -16.23 25.25
C GLU A 340 -10.82 -14.95 26.11
N GLY A 341 -11.29 -13.84 25.54
CA GLY A 341 -11.34 -12.55 26.22
C GLY A 341 -9.95 -11.97 26.54
N LYS A 342 -8.90 -12.48 25.88
CA LYS A 342 -7.54 -11.96 26.04
C LYS A 342 -7.51 -10.45 25.71
N GLY A 343 -6.96 -9.65 26.61
CA GLY A 343 -6.95 -8.21 26.49
C GLY A 343 -8.11 -7.47 27.15
N LYS A 344 -9.32 -8.06 27.27
CA LYS A 344 -10.47 -7.42 27.92
C LYS A 344 -10.25 -7.20 29.42
N GLY A 345 -9.69 -8.19 30.10
CA GLY A 345 -9.43 -8.15 31.56
C GLY A 345 -8.17 -7.39 31.98
N VAL A 346 -7.38 -6.90 31.01
CA VAL A 346 -6.13 -6.20 31.31
C VAL A 346 -6.45 -4.74 31.64
N ALA A 347 -6.70 -4.43 32.90
CA ALA A 347 -6.94 -3.07 33.38
C ALA A 347 -5.64 -2.25 33.43
N SER A 348 -4.53 -2.89 33.81
CA SER A 348 -3.20 -2.30 33.84
C SER A 348 -2.16 -3.34 33.41
N ILE A 349 -1.08 -2.86 32.82
CA ILE A 349 0.07 -3.70 32.45
C ILE A 349 1.19 -3.36 33.43
N ASP A 350 1.77 -4.38 34.05
CA ASP A 350 2.98 -4.19 34.85
C ASP A 350 4.16 -3.95 33.91
N TRP A 351 4.53 -2.70 33.81
CA TRP A 351 5.67 -2.27 33.00
C TRP A 351 7.01 -2.48 33.70
N GLY A 352 7.04 -2.99 34.94
CA GLY A 352 8.23 -3.08 35.77
C GLY A 352 8.71 -1.68 36.12
N GLY A 353 8.43 -1.20 37.32
CA GLY A 353 8.99 0.05 37.81
C GLY A 353 10.51 -0.08 37.87
N THR A 354 11.24 0.93 37.37
CA THR A 354 12.55 1.22 37.94
C THR A 354 12.28 1.55 39.40
N GLY A 355 12.66 0.63 40.28
CA GLY A 355 12.64 0.92 41.73
C GLY A 355 13.33 2.25 41.97
N PRO A 356 12.98 2.99 43.04
CA PRO A 356 13.69 4.23 43.36
C PRO A 356 15.16 3.90 43.43
N GLU A 357 15.98 4.63 42.66
CA GLU A 357 17.42 4.67 42.87
C GLU A 357 17.59 5.00 44.34
N LEU A 358 18.09 4.02 45.12
CA LEU A 358 18.60 4.27 46.44
C LEU A 358 19.74 5.25 46.25
N GLU A 359 19.50 6.54 46.52
CA GLU A 359 20.56 7.49 46.74
C GLU A 359 21.41 6.92 47.90
N GLU A 360 22.53 6.28 47.57
CA GLU A 360 23.59 6.03 48.56
C GLU A 360 24.08 7.39 49.09
N HIS A 361 23.48 7.81 50.18
CA HIS A 361 24.10 8.82 51.03
C HIS A 361 25.42 8.23 51.53
N VAL A 362 26.52 8.56 50.84
CA VAL A 362 27.87 8.43 51.38
C VAL A 362 28.00 9.47 52.50
N VAL A 363 28.04 8.98 53.74
CA VAL A 363 28.41 9.74 54.90
C VAL A 363 29.95 9.81 55.03
#